data_817825cc4abfd2bc5043295ae31e14f9
#
_entry.id   817825cc4abfd2bc5043295ae31e14f9
#
_cell.length_a   1.000
_cell.length_b   1.000
_cell.length_c   1.000
_cell.angle_alpha   90.00
_cell.angle_beta   90.00
_cell.angle_gamma   90.00
#
_symmetry.space_group_name_H-M   'P 1'
#
loop_
_entity.id
_entity.type
_entity.pdbx_description
1 polymer ?
#
loop_
_entity_poly.entity_id
_entity_poly.type
_entity_poly.pdbx_seq_one_letter_code
_entity_poly.pdbx_strand_id
1 'polypeptide(L)'
;MDFTIPSDVEDLRRRIADFVAEELLPLEAQPDAYDAHGNIAHGPLEACRAKARAAGLWTLQLSREEGGHGLNRQAMAVCYEEMNRSIFGPVVFNSAAPDDGNMMMLDRLGTPEQKATWLRPIADGSVRSAFAMTEPHPGGGSDPAMIRTR
;
A
#
# COMPACT_ATOMS: atom_id res chain seq x y z
N MET A 1 -4.48 28.57 -0.76
CA MET A 1 -4.23 27.12 -0.51
C MET A 1 -2.73 27.00 -0.39
N ASP A 2 -2.24 26.43 0.69
CA ASP A 2 -0.79 26.26 0.92
C ASP A 2 -0.41 24.82 0.50
N PHE A 3 0.53 24.70 -0.44
CA PHE A 3 1.06 23.44 -0.93
C PHE A 3 2.49 23.18 -0.43
N THR A 4 2.94 23.93 0.55
CA THR A 4 4.26 23.73 1.16
C THR A 4 4.33 22.32 1.78
N ILE A 5 5.34 21.56 1.39
CA ILE A 5 5.60 20.24 1.96
C ILE A 5 6.45 20.44 3.21
N PRO A 6 6.03 19.94 4.38
CA PRO A 6 6.85 19.96 5.59
C PRO A 6 8.18 19.23 5.40
N SER A 7 9.23 19.67 6.08
CA SER A 7 10.58 19.13 5.90
C SER A 7 10.71 17.64 6.25
N ASP A 8 9.98 17.17 7.24
CA ASP A 8 9.93 15.75 7.63
C ASP A 8 9.25 14.88 6.57
N VAL A 9 8.23 15.43 5.90
CA VAL A 9 7.57 14.76 4.74
C VAL A 9 8.49 14.76 3.53
N GLU A 10 9.22 15.87 3.28
CA GLU A 10 10.20 15.93 2.17
C GLU A 10 11.37 14.95 2.40
N ASP A 11 11.83 14.80 3.62
CA ASP A 11 12.84 13.80 3.98
C ASP A 11 12.33 12.37 3.75
N LEU A 12 11.07 12.10 4.12
CA LEU A 12 10.45 10.81 3.88
C LEU A 12 10.29 10.53 2.37
N ARG A 13 9.79 11.52 1.61
CA ARG A 13 9.66 11.47 0.15
C ARG A 13 10.99 11.13 -0.51
N ARG A 14 12.08 11.80 -0.11
CA ARG A 14 13.43 11.55 -0.64
C ARG A 14 13.90 10.13 -0.34
N ARG A 15 13.71 9.63 0.88
CA ARG A 15 14.07 8.24 1.25
C ARG A 15 13.30 7.20 0.42
N ILE A 16 12.03 7.46 0.09
CA ILE A 16 11.25 6.61 -0.82
C ILE A 16 11.81 6.69 -2.23
N ALA A 17 12.11 7.89 -2.73
CA ALA A 17 12.69 8.08 -4.05
C ALA A 17 14.04 7.36 -4.22
N ASP A 18 14.91 7.45 -3.22
CA ASP A 18 16.20 6.77 -3.18
C ASP A 18 16.00 5.25 -3.18
N PHE A 19 15.11 4.73 -2.32
CA PHE A 19 14.80 3.30 -2.28
C PHE A 19 14.26 2.79 -3.63
N VAL A 20 13.35 3.51 -4.26
CA VAL A 20 12.83 3.15 -5.58
C VAL A 20 13.94 3.14 -6.63
N ALA A 21 14.80 4.16 -6.64
CA ALA A 21 15.89 4.27 -7.61
C ALA A 21 16.95 3.19 -7.43
N GLU A 22 17.29 2.83 -6.19
CA GLU A 22 18.38 1.91 -5.89
C GLU A 22 17.95 0.44 -5.86
N GLU A 23 16.72 0.15 -5.42
CA GLU A 23 16.26 -1.22 -5.19
C GLU A 23 15.23 -1.70 -6.20
N LEU A 24 14.31 -0.85 -6.65
CA LEU A 24 13.18 -1.30 -7.45
C LEU A 24 13.39 -1.11 -8.95
N LEU A 25 13.85 0.05 -9.41
CA LEU A 25 14.05 0.28 -10.83
C LEU A 25 15.10 -0.66 -11.46
N PRO A 26 16.24 -0.97 -10.80
CA PRO A 26 17.16 -1.98 -11.32
C PRO A 26 16.56 -3.39 -11.34
N LEU A 27 15.67 -3.71 -10.39
CA LEU A 27 15.00 -5.00 -10.32
C LEU A 27 13.99 -5.18 -11.46
N GLU A 28 13.27 -4.12 -11.85
CA GLU A 28 12.34 -4.15 -12.99
C GLU A 28 13.01 -4.52 -14.32
N ALA A 29 14.30 -4.23 -14.47
CA ALA A 29 15.07 -4.57 -15.67
C ALA A 29 15.47 -6.06 -15.72
N GLN A 30 15.22 -6.84 -14.67
CA GLN A 30 15.64 -8.24 -14.57
C GLN A 30 14.48 -9.16 -14.94
N PRO A 31 14.57 -9.98 -16.00
CA PRO A 31 13.51 -10.88 -16.40
C PRO A 31 13.09 -11.91 -15.32
N ASP A 32 14.04 -12.34 -14.51
CA ASP A 32 13.84 -13.28 -13.40
C ASP A 32 13.21 -12.65 -12.15
N ALA A 33 13.05 -11.34 -12.14
CA ALA A 33 12.27 -10.65 -11.09
C ALA A 33 10.76 -10.86 -11.23
N TYR A 34 10.29 -11.40 -12.35
CA TYR A 34 8.86 -11.56 -12.63
C TYR A 34 8.40 -13.01 -12.51
N ASP A 35 7.17 -13.18 -12.06
CA ASP A 35 6.47 -14.46 -12.10
C ASP A 35 5.84 -14.72 -13.49
N ALA A 36 5.21 -15.88 -13.65
CA ALA A 36 4.54 -16.28 -14.89
C ALA A 36 3.37 -15.36 -15.32
N HIS A 37 2.91 -14.48 -14.43
CA HIS A 37 1.80 -13.54 -14.66
C HIS A 37 2.27 -12.11 -14.83
N GLY A 38 3.59 -11.86 -14.84
CA GLY A 38 4.18 -10.52 -14.95
C GLY A 38 4.14 -9.71 -13.65
N ASN A 39 3.85 -10.33 -12.51
CA ASN A 39 4.01 -9.70 -11.20
C ASN A 39 5.44 -9.91 -10.68
N ILE A 40 5.83 -9.13 -9.68
CA ILE A 40 7.10 -9.41 -8.99
C ILE A 40 7.08 -10.81 -8.38
N ALA A 41 8.09 -11.60 -8.64
CA ALA A 41 8.23 -12.94 -8.09
C ALA A 41 8.38 -12.93 -6.57
N HIS A 42 7.92 -13.98 -5.90
CA HIS A 42 7.84 -14.05 -4.44
C HIS A 42 9.18 -13.77 -3.73
N GLY A 43 10.28 -14.34 -4.21
CA GLY A 43 11.60 -14.15 -3.60
C GLY A 43 12.07 -12.70 -3.62
N PRO A 44 12.16 -12.05 -4.79
CA PRO A 44 12.46 -10.62 -4.91
C PRO A 44 11.50 -9.74 -4.11
N LEU A 45 10.19 -10.03 -4.12
CA LEU A 45 9.19 -9.28 -3.35
C LEU A 45 9.50 -9.27 -1.86
N GLU A 46 9.71 -10.45 -1.26
CA GLU A 46 9.96 -10.54 0.17
C GLU A 46 11.32 -9.92 0.56
N ALA A 47 12.33 -10.02 -0.30
CA ALA A 47 13.61 -9.34 -0.09
C ALA A 47 13.43 -7.81 -0.06
N CYS A 48 12.70 -7.24 -1.02
CA CYS A 48 12.42 -5.80 -1.05
C CYS A 48 11.55 -5.35 0.12
N ARG A 49 10.52 -6.13 0.49
CA ARG A 49 9.69 -5.87 1.67
C ARG A 49 10.50 -5.84 2.97
N ALA A 50 11.42 -6.78 3.15
CA ALA A 50 12.30 -6.79 4.32
C ALA A 50 13.15 -5.51 4.38
N LYS A 51 13.71 -5.06 3.27
CA LYS A 51 14.46 -3.80 3.18
C LYS A 51 13.56 -2.59 3.46
N ALA A 52 12.35 -2.53 2.89
CA ALA A 52 11.40 -1.44 3.12
C ALA A 52 11.00 -1.34 4.61
N ARG A 53 10.76 -2.48 5.28
CA ARG A 53 10.50 -2.53 6.72
C ARG A 53 11.71 -2.02 7.52
N ALA A 54 12.91 -2.50 7.22
CA ALA A 54 14.13 -2.06 7.89
C ALA A 54 14.39 -0.56 7.71
N ALA A 55 14.03 -0.01 6.56
CA ALA A 55 14.11 1.41 6.28
C ALA A 55 12.96 2.24 6.89
N GLY A 56 11.97 1.62 7.55
CA GLY A 56 10.80 2.32 8.09
C GLY A 56 9.89 2.91 7.01
N LEU A 57 9.82 2.25 5.85
CA LEU A 57 9.02 2.68 4.69
C LEU A 57 7.79 1.78 4.46
N TRP A 58 7.41 0.99 5.45
CA TRP A 58 6.33 0.02 5.39
C TRP A 58 5.02 0.61 5.95
N THR A 59 3.90 0.40 5.26
CA THR A 59 2.54 0.81 5.70
C THR A 59 2.42 2.27 6.16
N LEU A 60 3.00 3.20 5.43
CA LEU A 60 3.06 4.63 5.80
C LEU A 60 1.67 5.27 5.99
N GLN A 61 0.64 4.70 5.36
CA GLN A 61 -0.74 5.19 5.36
C GLN A 61 -1.48 4.98 6.68
N LEU A 62 -1.01 4.08 7.52
CA LEU A 62 -1.65 3.79 8.81
C LEU A 62 -1.37 4.88 9.85
N SER A 63 -2.23 4.93 10.87
CA SER A 63 -2.00 5.75 12.05
C SER A 63 -0.72 5.34 12.78
N ARG A 64 -0.18 6.23 13.61
CA ARG A 64 1.00 5.91 14.43
C ARG A 64 0.71 4.81 15.44
N GLU A 65 -0.54 4.70 15.90
CA GLU A 65 -1.00 3.67 16.82
C GLU A 65 -0.94 2.27 16.20
N GLU A 66 -1.19 2.18 14.89
CA GLU A 66 -1.14 0.93 14.12
C GLU A 66 0.20 0.74 13.37
N GLY A 67 1.23 1.49 13.75
CA GLY A 67 2.59 1.32 13.25
C GLY A 67 2.92 2.08 11.96
N GLY A 68 2.01 2.92 11.46
CA GLY A 68 2.26 3.79 10.31
C GLY A 68 2.85 5.14 10.70
N HIS A 69 2.86 6.07 9.77
CA HIS A 69 3.41 7.42 9.97
C HIS A 69 2.36 8.47 10.34
N GLY A 70 1.06 8.14 10.25
CA GLY A 70 -0.03 9.09 10.54
C GLY A 70 -0.05 10.28 9.58
N LEU A 71 0.30 10.05 8.32
CA LEU A 71 0.42 11.10 7.30
C LEU A 71 -0.96 11.68 6.96
N ASN A 72 -1.00 12.99 6.72
CA ASN A 72 -2.17 13.62 6.10
C ASN A 72 -2.24 13.30 4.60
N ARG A 73 -3.33 13.68 3.94
CA ARG A 73 -3.56 13.35 2.52
C ARG A 73 -2.52 13.94 1.57
N GLN A 74 -2.03 15.15 1.84
CA GLN A 74 -1.01 15.79 1.04
C GLN A 74 0.33 15.05 1.17
N ALA A 75 0.75 14.74 2.39
CA ALA A 75 1.96 13.97 2.64
C ALA A 75 1.91 12.56 2.01
N MET A 76 0.75 11.88 2.10
CA MET A 76 0.56 10.60 1.42
C MET A 76 0.66 10.73 -0.09
N ALA A 77 0.07 11.78 -0.70
CA ALA A 77 0.08 11.95 -2.14
C ALA A 77 1.51 12.07 -2.68
N VAL A 78 2.36 12.88 -2.05
CA VAL A 78 3.75 13.06 -2.49
C VAL A 78 4.62 11.82 -2.25
N CYS A 79 4.35 11.05 -1.18
CA CYS A 79 5.01 9.77 -0.94
C CYS A 79 4.59 8.73 -1.98
N TYR A 80 3.31 8.65 -2.30
CA TYR A 80 2.79 7.71 -3.30
C TYR A 80 3.27 8.04 -4.72
N GLU A 81 3.47 9.31 -5.05
CA GLU A 81 4.07 9.70 -6.31
C GLU A 81 5.44 9.03 -6.49
N GLU A 82 6.30 9.07 -5.48
CA GLU A 82 7.61 8.41 -5.55
C GLU A 82 7.51 6.88 -5.53
N MET A 83 6.63 6.29 -4.72
CA MET A 83 6.41 4.84 -4.69
C MET A 83 5.98 4.30 -6.05
N ASN A 84 5.09 5.02 -6.75
CA ASN A 84 4.52 4.60 -8.03
C ASN A 84 5.44 4.89 -9.24
N ARG A 85 6.65 5.38 -9.04
CA ARG A 85 7.69 5.41 -10.11
C ARG A 85 8.16 4.01 -10.49
N SER A 86 7.95 3.03 -9.60
CA SER A 86 8.16 1.60 -9.87
C SER A 86 6.81 0.87 -9.89
N ILE A 87 6.62 -0.04 -10.86
CA ILE A 87 5.45 -0.94 -10.87
C ILE A 87 5.43 -1.88 -9.67
N PHE A 88 6.59 -2.13 -9.05
CA PHE A 88 6.71 -2.95 -7.83
C PHE A 88 6.46 -2.14 -6.55
N GLY A 89 6.53 -0.81 -6.61
CA GLY A 89 6.42 0.06 -5.44
C GLY A 89 5.19 -0.22 -4.59
N PRO A 90 3.96 -0.20 -5.13
CA PRO A 90 2.76 -0.41 -4.32
C PRO A 90 2.76 -1.70 -3.50
N VAL A 91 3.21 -2.82 -4.07
CA VAL A 91 3.24 -4.11 -3.36
C VAL A 91 4.43 -4.24 -2.41
N VAL A 92 5.54 -3.56 -2.69
CA VAL A 92 6.73 -3.56 -1.83
C VAL A 92 6.52 -2.71 -0.59
N PHE A 93 5.86 -1.56 -0.68
CA PHE A 93 5.57 -0.68 0.46
C PHE A 93 4.25 -1.02 1.19
N ASN A 94 3.56 -2.08 0.78
CA ASN A 94 2.23 -2.48 1.27
C ASN A 94 1.17 -1.37 1.12
N SER A 95 1.22 -0.66 0.01
CA SER A 95 0.30 0.42 -0.38
C SER A 95 -0.53 0.08 -1.63
N ALA A 96 -0.52 -1.20 -2.05
CA ALA A 96 -1.30 -1.64 -3.20
C ALA A 96 -2.79 -1.73 -2.88
N ALA A 97 -3.63 -1.36 -3.85
CA ALA A 97 -5.05 -1.65 -3.77
C ALA A 97 -5.32 -3.17 -3.90
N PRO A 98 -6.33 -3.70 -3.23
CA PRO A 98 -7.29 -3.05 -2.33
C PRO A 98 -6.82 -2.94 -0.87
N ASP A 99 -5.68 -3.54 -0.53
CA ASP A 99 -5.17 -3.62 0.85
C ASP A 99 -5.03 -2.23 1.49
N ASP A 100 -4.50 -1.27 0.75
CA ASP A 100 -4.34 0.12 1.20
C ASP A 100 -5.65 0.71 1.71
N GLY A 101 -6.70 0.70 0.89
CA GLY A 101 -8.01 1.22 1.26
C GLY A 101 -8.67 0.45 2.40
N ASN A 102 -8.56 -0.87 2.39
CA ASN A 102 -9.14 -1.74 3.41
C ASN A 102 -8.44 -1.55 4.77
N MET A 103 -7.12 -1.42 4.78
CA MET A 103 -6.37 -1.09 5.99
C MET A 103 -6.76 0.27 6.57
N MET A 104 -6.85 1.30 5.72
CA MET A 104 -7.26 2.64 6.16
C MET A 104 -8.70 2.69 6.69
N MET A 105 -9.60 1.90 6.12
CA MET A 105 -10.97 1.76 6.61
C MET A 105 -10.98 1.09 7.99
N LEU A 106 -10.28 -0.03 8.15
CA LEU A 106 -10.19 -0.76 9.41
C LEU A 106 -9.49 0.08 10.50
N ASP A 107 -8.43 0.81 10.16
CA ASP A 107 -7.72 1.69 11.09
C ASP A 107 -8.65 2.77 11.68
N ARG A 108 -9.51 3.35 10.85
CA ARG A 108 -10.41 4.45 11.24
C ARG A 108 -11.70 3.99 11.92
N LEU A 109 -12.28 2.90 11.45
CA LEU A 109 -13.65 2.49 11.78
C LEU A 109 -13.72 1.14 12.51
N GLY A 110 -12.65 0.36 12.48
CA GLY A 110 -12.61 -0.98 13.08
C GLY A 110 -12.65 -0.94 14.60
N THR A 111 -13.38 -1.88 15.20
CA THR A 111 -13.27 -2.14 16.64
C THR A 111 -11.89 -2.73 16.98
N PRO A 112 -11.45 -2.73 18.24
CA PRO A 112 -10.19 -3.37 18.64
C PRO A 112 -10.09 -4.83 18.17
N GLU A 113 -11.19 -5.58 18.24
CA GLU A 113 -11.26 -6.99 17.82
C GLU A 113 -11.13 -7.10 16.29
N GLN A 114 -11.79 -6.22 15.54
CA GLN A 114 -11.70 -6.18 14.07
C GLN A 114 -10.28 -5.80 13.63
N LYS A 115 -9.65 -4.83 14.28
CA LYS A 115 -8.27 -4.47 14.00
C LYS A 115 -7.32 -5.62 14.31
N ALA A 116 -7.48 -6.31 15.43
CA ALA A 116 -6.66 -7.46 15.79
C ALA A 116 -6.82 -8.61 14.79
N THR A 117 -8.06 -8.86 14.34
CA THR A 117 -8.38 -10.00 13.45
C THR A 117 -8.05 -9.74 11.99
N TRP A 118 -8.27 -8.51 11.51
CA TRP A 118 -8.22 -8.20 10.08
C TRP A 118 -7.15 -7.19 9.71
N LEU A 119 -7.02 -6.06 10.46
CA LEU A 119 -6.05 -5.03 10.10
C LEU A 119 -4.61 -5.52 10.27
N ARG A 120 -4.28 -6.10 11.42
CA ARG A 120 -2.89 -6.50 11.73
C ARG A 120 -2.32 -7.51 10.73
N PRO A 121 -3.01 -8.60 10.35
CA PRO A 121 -2.50 -9.51 9.34
C PRO A 121 -2.29 -8.88 7.95
N ILE A 122 -3.12 -7.90 7.55
CA ILE A 122 -2.91 -7.18 6.30
C ILE A 122 -1.73 -6.21 6.45
N ALA A 123 -1.64 -5.50 7.58
CA ALA A 123 -0.58 -4.54 7.87
C ALA A 123 0.80 -5.21 7.97
N ASP A 124 0.88 -6.42 8.54
CA ASP A 124 2.13 -7.18 8.57
C ASP A 124 2.46 -7.88 7.23
N GLY A 125 1.52 -7.89 6.30
CA GLY A 125 1.68 -8.47 4.96
C GLY A 125 1.54 -9.98 4.89
N SER A 126 1.07 -10.64 5.96
CA SER A 126 0.87 -12.10 5.99
C SER A 126 -0.36 -12.55 5.21
N VAL A 127 -1.35 -11.66 5.04
CA VAL A 127 -2.54 -11.89 4.21
C VAL A 127 -2.78 -10.72 3.26
N ARG A 128 -3.55 -10.98 2.21
CA ARG A 128 -4.08 -9.98 1.30
C ARG A 128 -5.58 -9.87 1.48
N SER A 129 -6.12 -8.71 1.16
CA SER A 129 -7.56 -8.47 1.16
C SER A 129 -8.12 -8.41 -0.26
N ALA A 130 -9.44 -8.41 -0.38
CA ALA A 130 -10.15 -8.23 -1.63
C ALA A 130 -11.29 -7.23 -1.46
N PHE A 131 -11.65 -6.57 -2.56
CA PHE A 131 -12.80 -5.69 -2.62
C PHE A 131 -13.84 -6.31 -3.56
N ALA A 132 -14.84 -6.98 -2.98
CA ALA A 132 -15.89 -7.68 -3.71
C ALA A 132 -17.11 -6.77 -3.90
N MET A 133 -17.05 -5.86 -4.87
CA MET A 133 -18.12 -4.89 -5.13
C MET A 133 -19.07 -5.33 -6.26
N THR A 134 -18.59 -6.12 -7.21
CA THR A 134 -19.37 -6.51 -8.38
C THR A 134 -20.35 -7.63 -8.04
N GLU A 135 -21.61 -7.45 -8.43
CA GLU A 135 -22.68 -8.43 -8.27
C GLU A 135 -23.12 -8.97 -9.63
N PRO A 136 -23.66 -10.21 -9.69
CA PRO A 136 -24.32 -10.74 -10.90
C PRO A 136 -25.49 -9.85 -11.36
N HIS A 137 -25.75 -9.84 -12.68
CA HIS A 137 -26.93 -9.16 -13.21
C HIS A 137 -28.24 -9.71 -12.57
N PRO A 138 -29.17 -8.84 -12.14
CA PRO A 138 -29.29 -7.39 -12.35
C PRO A 138 -28.67 -6.53 -11.25
N GLY A 139 -27.70 -7.01 -10.52
CA GLY A 139 -26.96 -6.24 -9.52
C GLY A 139 -26.04 -5.18 -10.14
N GLY A 140 -25.36 -4.44 -9.30
CA GLY A 140 -24.81 -3.14 -9.65
C GLY A 140 -23.41 -3.09 -10.17
N GLY A 141 -22.83 -4.02 -10.83
CA GLY A 141 -21.49 -3.81 -11.37
C GLY A 141 -20.60 -2.97 -10.43
N SER A 142 -20.12 -1.82 -10.91
CA SER A 142 -19.33 -0.86 -10.13
C SER A 142 -20.13 0.35 -9.60
N ASP A 143 -21.46 0.39 -9.78
CA ASP A 143 -22.31 1.46 -9.25
C ASP A 143 -22.82 1.10 -7.85
N PRO A 144 -22.33 1.78 -6.78
CA PRO A 144 -22.75 1.50 -5.41
C PRO A 144 -24.25 1.66 -5.17
N ALA A 145 -24.93 2.52 -5.95
CA ALA A 145 -26.37 2.74 -5.83
C ALA A 145 -27.21 1.53 -6.29
N MET A 146 -26.63 0.64 -7.07
CA MET A 146 -27.26 -0.54 -7.60
C MET A 146 -26.96 -1.82 -6.81
N ILE A 147 -26.09 -1.77 -5.79
CA ILE A 147 -25.75 -2.94 -4.95
C ILE A 147 -27.00 -3.43 -4.22
N ARG A 148 -27.30 -4.73 -4.31
CA ARG A 148 -28.45 -5.40 -3.71
C ARG A 148 -28.10 -6.32 -2.54
N THR A 149 -26.84 -6.69 -2.38
CA THR A 149 -26.34 -7.48 -1.23
C THR A 149 -26.66 -6.73 0.06
N ARG A 150 -27.23 -7.44 1.04
CA ARG A 150 -27.59 -6.92 2.36
C ARG A 150 -26.94 -7.72 3.46
#